data_f8857b5d51ec56531714510c41dd6fbe
#
_entry.id   f8857b5d51ec56531714510c41dd6fbe
#
_cell.length_a   1.000
_cell.length_b   1.000
_cell.length_c   1.000
_cell.angle_alpha   90.00
_cell.angle_beta   90.00
_cell.angle_gamma   90.00
#
_symmetry.space_group_name_H-M   'P 1'
#
loop_
_entity.id
_entity.type
_entity.pdbx_description
1 polymer ?
#
loop_
_entity_poly.entity_id
_entity_poly.type
_entity_poly.pdbx_seq_one_letter_code
_entity_poly.pdbx_strand_id
1 'polypeptide(L)'
;MIHGYAGRLLFVDLTSGAISEESPEEGFYRNCIGGTGLGAKILVDRMEPGASPLGPDNVLGFVTGPLTATGVYGGGRFMVTTKSPLTGGWADSNCGGTWGPELKNAGYDGVFFRGVSERPVCLVIDAGKARLTDAAHLWGKDTYDTDDALQAELGGPGWKVACVGPAGERQSLLAGIVHEKGRIAARSGVGAVMGSKRLKAVAVRAAKGARVSVADKEGLKAVQKDYLEMIKASGFLTGLSAAGTGGSTAFLVSIGDCPTFNWSTTGTDSLPAAGDLDAGKMDTYKLKAYGCHTCPVRCGALVKIPDGPYASQDESHRPEYETLAALGATCGNTTQEAI
;
A
#
# COMPACT_ATOMS: atom_id res chain seq x y z
N MET A 1 16.35 -22.16 -10.44
CA MET A 1 15.77 -20.81 -10.19
C MET A 1 14.28 -21.00 -10.02
N ILE A 2 13.72 -20.59 -8.89
CA ILE A 2 12.28 -20.73 -8.61
C ILE A 2 11.50 -19.66 -9.39
N HIS A 3 10.46 -20.06 -10.14
CA HIS A 3 9.61 -19.13 -10.88
C HIS A 3 8.64 -18.39 -9.93
N GLY A 4 8.26 -17.18 -10.31
CA GLY A 4 7.40 -16.32 -9.50
C GLY A 4 8.12 -15.54 -8.39
N TYR A 5 9.43 -15.76 -8.22
CA TYR A 5 10.26 -15.07 -7.23
C TYR A 5 11.45 -14.37 -7.88
N ALA A 6 11.92 -13.30 -7.24
CA ALA A 6 13.18 -12.64 -7.58
C ALA A 6 14.37 -13.41 -7.01
N GLY A 7 14.16 -14.19 -5.94
CA GLY A 7 15.16 -15.04 -5.29
C GLY A 7 16.10 -14.30 -4.35
N ARG A 8 15.83 -13.03 -4.01
CA ARG A 8 16.67 -12.23 -3.10
C ARG A 8 15.83 -11.46 -2.07
N LEU A 9 16.36 -11.37 -0.86
CA LEU A 9 15.88 -10.53 0.22
C LEU A 9 16.92 -9.48 0.58
N LEU A 10 16.50 -8.26 0.82
CA LEU A 10 17.34 -7.14 1.21
C LEU A 10 17.18 -6.85 2.71
N PHE A 11 18.28 -6.73 3.44
CA PHE A 11 18.30 -6.37 4.85
C PHE A 11 19.07 -5.07 5.04
N VAL A 12 18.46 -4.15 5.77
CA VAL A 12 19.01 -2.82 6.03
C VAL A 12 19.05 -2.59 7.54
N ASP A 13 20.25 -2.42 8.08
CA ASP A 13 20.45 -1.98 9.45
C ASP A 13 20.62 -0.46 9.47
N LEU A 14 19.59 0.24 9.94
CA LEU A 14 19.55 1.72 9.89
C LEU A 14 20.48 2.36 10.93
N THR A 15 20.90 1.62 11.96
CA THR A 15 21.84 2.14 12.97
C THR A 15 23.25 2.21 12.43
N SER A 16 23.69 1.16 11.74
CA SER A 16 25.02 1.08 11.15
C SER A 16 25.09 1.58 9.70
N GLY A 17 23.93 1.70 9.03
CA GLY A 17 23.84 1.97 7.59
C GLY A 17 24.21 0.77 6.73
N ALA A 18 24.38 -0.42 7.31
CA ALA A 18 24.78 -1.62 6.58
C ALA A 18 23.60 -2.16 5.74
N ILE A 19 23.90 -2.53 4.50
CA ILE A 19 22.95 -3.17 3.58
C ILE A 19 23.53 -4.52 3.19
N SER A 20 22.73 -5.58 3.32
CA SER A 20 23.12 -6.94 2.95
C SER A 20 22.00 -7.63 2.16
N GLU A 21 22.39 -8.60 1.33
CA GLU A 21 21.48 -9.41 0.53
C GLU A 21 21.59 -10.87 0.93
N GLU A 22 20.45 -11.55 0.92
CA GLU A 22 20.40 -13.00 1.11
C GLU A 22 19.62 -13.62 -0.05
N SER A 23 20.05 -14.80 -0.49
CA SER A 23 19.39 -15.60 -1.51
C SER A 23 18.92 -16.91 -0.89
N PRO A 24 17.71 -16.94 -0.31
CA PRO A 24 17.19 -18.16 0.31
C PRO A 24 17.04 -19.29 -0.72
N GLU A 25 17.19 -20.52 -0.26
CA GLU A 25 16.95 -21.71 -1.07
C GLU A 25 15.46 -21.89 -1.38
N GLU A 26 15.15 -22.73 -2.38
CA GLU A 26 13.77 -22.99 -2.82
C GLU A 26 12.87 -23.50 -1.68
N GLY A 27 13.40 -24.33 -0.78
CA GLY A 27 12.65 -24.86 0.37
C GLY A 27 12.12 -23.76 1.29
N PHE A 28 12.87 -22.69 1.48
CA PHE A 28 12.42 -21.54 2.27
C PHE A 28 11.16 -20.89 1.63
N TYR A 29 11.18 -20.63 0.33
CA TYR A 29 10.03 -20.04 -0.37
C TYR A 29 8.83 -20.99 -0.41
N ARG A 30 9.04 -22.30 -0.57
CA ARG A 30 7.95 -23.29 -0.53
C ARG A 30 7.26 -23.34 0.83
N ASN A 31 8.00 -23.19 1.91
CA ASN A 31 7.45 -23.21 3.27
C ASN A 31 6.74 -21.91 3.64
N CYS A 32 7.24 -20.76 3.19
CA CYS A 32 6.71 -19.44 3.56
C CYS A 32 5.78 -18.82 2.51
N ILE A 33 5.80 -19.31 1.27
CA ILE A 33 5.08 -18.82 0.10
C ILE A 33 5.49 -17.37 -0.25
N GLY A 34 5.24 -16.38 0.60
CA GLY A 34 5.54 -14.95 0.40
C GLY A 34 4.61 -14.07 1.21
N GLY A 35 4.67 -12.76 1.02
CA GLY A 35 3.81 -11.81 1.72
C GLY A 35 3.85 -12.03 3.24
N THR A 36 2.68 -12.28 3.83
CA THR A 36 2.51 -12.52 5.27
C THR A 36 3.39 -13.67 5.78
N GLY A 37 3.41 -14.81 5.08
CA GLY A 37 4.16 -15.99 5.55
C GLY A 37 5.67 -15.77 5.57
N LEU A 38 6.22 -15.14 4.53
CA LEU A 38 7.64 -14.77 4.49
C LEU A 38 7.96 -13.70 5.53
N GLY A 39 7.11 -12.68 5.66
CA GLY A 39 7.26 -11.65 6.68
C GLY A 39 7.26 -12.23 8.10
N ALA A 40 6.31 -13.13 8.42
CA ALA A 40 6.24 -13.78 9.72
C ALA A 40 7.50 -14.59 10.03
N LYS A 41 8.00 -15.37 9.06
CA LYS A 41 9.22 -16.16 9.21
C LYS A 41 10.41 -15.26 9.52
N ILE A 42 10.62 -14.19 8.76
CA ILE A 42 11.73 -13.26 9.00
C ILE A 42 11.61 -12.56 10.37
N LEU A 43 10.42 -12.12 10.76
CA LEU A 43 10.23 -11.49 12.08
C LEU A 43 10.56 -12.46 13.22
N VAL A 44 10.08 -13.70 13.15
CA VAL A 44 10.35 -14.72 14.17
C VAL A 44 11.85 -15.04 14.25
N ASP A 45 12.53 -15.11 13.11
CA ASP A 45 13.96 -15.47 13.07
C ASP A 45 14.90 -14.31 13.47
N ARG A 46 14.46 -13.05 13.29
CA ARG A 46 15.35 -11.88 13.33
C ARG A 46 15.02 -10.85 14.41
N MET A 47 13.84 -10.94 15.00
CA MET A 47 13.40 -10.01 16.03
C MET A 47 13.57 -10.65 17.41
N GLU A 48 14.20 -9.94 18.33
CA GLU A 48 14.35 -10.39 19.70
C GLU A 48 12.99 -10.51 20.41
N PRO A 49 12.78 -11.57 21.22
CA PRO A 49 11.60 -11.67 22.08
C PRO A 49 11.48 -10.43 22.98
N GLY A 50 10.28 -9.86 23.07
CA GLY A 50 10.04 -8.67 23.87
C GLY A 50 10.43 -7.34 23.23
N ALA A 51 10.92 -7.34 21.98
CA ALA A 51 11.25 -6.09 21.25
C ALA A 51 10.14 -5.05 21.34
N SER A 52 10.49 -3.80 21.68
CA SER A 52 9.55 -2.69 21.66
C SER A 52 9.06 -2.41 20.24
N PRO A 53 7.75 -2.26 20.00
CA PRO A 53 7.23 -2.03 18.65
C PRO A 53 7.79 -0.78 17.95
N LEU A 54 8.16 0.26 18.68
CA LEU A 54 8.78 1.48 18.15
C LEU A 54 10.29 1.54 18.39
N GLY A 55 10.86 0.45 18.93
CA GLY A 55 12.29 0.35 19.24
C GLY A 55 13.14 -0.11 18.03
N PRO A 56 14.47 -0.06 18.19
CA PRO A 56 15.41 -0.44 17.14
C PRO A 56 15.31 -1.93 16.75
N ASP A 57 14.98 -2.80 17.72
CA ASP A 57 14.96 -4.25 17.52
C ASP A 57 13.71 -4.76 16.77
N ASN A 58 12.67 -3.91 16.64
CA ASN A 58 11.54 -4.23 15.80
C ASN A 58 11.96 -4.28 14.33
N VAL A 59 11.48 -5.28 13.60
CA VAL A 59 11.72 -5.43 12.17
C VAL A 59 10.52 -4.90 11.39
N LEU A 60 10.79 -4.04 10.41
CA LEU A 60 9.80 -3.56 9.42
C LEU A 60 10.11 -4.21 8.08
N GLY A 61 9.17 -4.99 7.53
CA GLY A 61 9.33 -5.67 6.24
C GLY A 61 8.35 -5.16 5.18
N PHE A 62 8.81 -5.03 3.94
CA PHE A 62 7.99 -4.84 2.75
C PHE A 62 8.15 -6.10 1.90
N VAL A 63 7.10 -6.87 1.72
CA VAL A 63 7.20 -8.25 1.23
C VAL A 63 6.21 -8.51 0.09
N THR A 64 6.69 -9.10 -0.99
CA THR A 64 5.89 -9.51 -2.15
C THR A 64 5.53 -11.00 -2.10
N GLY A 65 4.57 -11.41 -2.92
CA GLY A 65 4.17 -12.83 -3.04
C GLY A 65 4.56 -13.42 -4.39
N PRO A 66 4.40 -14.74 -4.60
CA PRO A 66 4.82 -15.43 -5.83
C PRO A 66 4.08 -14.94 -7.08
N LEU A 67 2.86 -14.41 -6.93
CA LEU A 67 2.07 -13.88 -8.06
C LEU A 67 2.39 -12.40 -8.37
N THR A 68 3.11 -11.71 -7.49
CA THR A 68 3.46 -10.29 -7.71
C THR A 68 4.35 -10.15 -8.95
N ALA A 69 4.02 -9.20 -9.82
CA ALA A 69 4.71 -8.90 -11.08
C ALA A 69 4.70 -10.01 -12.16
N THR A 70 4.00 -11.12 -11.95
CA THR A 70 3.89 -12.21 -12.97
C THR A 70 2.90 -11.90 -14.08
N GLY A 71 2.06 -10.88 -13.90
CA GLY A 71 0.96 -10.57 -14.80
C GLY A 71 -0.39 -11.14 -14.35
N VAL A 72 -0.44 -11.98 -13.33
CA VAL A 72 -1.70 -12.47 -12.75
C VAL A 72 -2.58 -11.31 -12.31
N TYR A 73 -3.85 -11.33 -12.67
CA TYR A 73 -4.82 -10.32 -12.24
C TYR A 73 -4.99 -10.32 -10.72
N GLY A 74 -4.92 -9.13 -10.11
CA GLY A 74 -4.90 -8.99 -8.67
C GLY A 74 -3.54 -9.24 -7.99
N GLY A 75 -2.52 -9.69 -8.73
CA GLY A 75 -1.16 -9.98 -8.23
C GLY A 75 -0.29 -8.74 -7.96
N GLY A 76 -0.84 -7.54 -7.99
CA GLY A 76 -0.08 -6.28 -7.78
C GLY A 76 0.12 -5.89 -6.31
N ARG A 77 -0.15 -6.76 -5.35
CA ARG A 77 -0.14 -6.42 -3.92
C ARG A 77 1.18 -6.76 -3.24
N PHE A 78 1.47 -6.05 -2.16
CA PHE A 78 2.55 -6.34 -1.22
C PHE A 78 2.06 -6.19 0.23
N MET A 79 2.82 -6.74 1.16
CA MET A 79 2.54 -6.69 2.59
C MET A 79 3.60 -5.85 3.29
N VAL A 80 3.18 -4.98 4.19
CA VAL A 80 4.07 -4.39 5.19
C VAL A 80 3.89 -5.18 6.48
N THR A 81 4.98 -5.75 7.00
CA THR A 81 4.97 -6.64 8.16
C THR A 81 5.86 -6.11 9.27
N THR A 82 5.41 -6.19 10.51
CA THR A 82 6.15 -5.71 11.69
C THR A 82 5.49 -6.20 12.99
N LYS A 83 6.06 -5.86 14.15
CA LYS A 83 5.32 -5.87 15.41
C LYS A 83 4.54 -4.58 15.55
N SER A 84 3.22 -4.68 15.76
CA SER A 84 2.30 -3.55 15.82
C SER A 84 2.50 -2.72 17.08
N PRO A 85 2.67 -1.39 16.99
CA PRO A 85 2.62 -0.52 18.15
C PRO A 85 1.19 -0.31 18.68
N LEU A 86 0.18 -0.64 17.88
CA LEU A 86 -1.23 -0.53 18.25
C LEU A 86 -1.70 -1.72 19.09
N THR A 87 -1.27 -2.95 18.73
CA THR A 87 -1.75 -4.19 19.36
C THR A 87 -0.70 -4.90 20.21
N GLY A 88 0.58 -4.57 20.02
CA GLY A 88 1.71 -5.28 20.65
C GLY A 88 2.02 -6.65 20.05
N GLY A 89 1.22 -7.10 19.08
CA GLY A 89 1.35 -8.38 18.40
C GLY A 89 1.82 -8.27 16.95
N TRP A 90 1.53 -9.34 16.18
CA TRP A 90 1.76 -9.36 14.74
C TRP A 90 1.01 -8.24 14.02
N ALA A 91 1.67 -7.63 13.06
CA ALA A 91 1.09 -6.67 12.16
C ALA A 91 1.35 -7.06 10.70
N ASP A 92 0.30 -7.08 9.90
CA ASP A 92 0.40 -7.04 8.46
C ASP A 92 -0.52 -5.94 7.90
N SER A 93 -0.04 -5.25 6.89
CA SER A 93 -0.81 -4.21 6.21
C SER A 93 -0.67 -4.40 4.71
N ASN A 94 -1.77 -4.83 4.09
CA ASN A 94 -1.81 -5.15 2.68
C ASN A 94 -2.03 -3.89 1.83
N CYS A 95 -1.23 -3.70 0.79
CA CYS A 95 -1.37 -2.58 -0.12
C CYS A 95 -1.33 -2.99 -1.59
N GLY A 96 -2.17 -2.37 -2.40
CA GLY A 96 -2.21 -2.57 -3.85
C GLY A 96 -1.29 -1.59 -4.60
N GLY A 97 -1.57 -1.33 -5.87
CA GLY A 97 -0.83 -0.37 -6.70
C GLY A 97 0.29 -1.01 -7.51
N THR A 98 1.39 -0.28 -7.71
CA THR A 98 2.50 -0.72 -8.56
C THR A 98 3.84 -0.81 -7.84
N TRP A 99 3.95 -0.35 -6.59
CA TRP A 99 5.20 -0.36 -5.83
C TRP A 99 5.73 -1.78 -5.58
N GLY A 100 4.87 -2.72 -5.16
CA GLY A 100 5.26 -4.11 -4.92
C GLY A 100 5.80 -4.81 -6.17
N PRO A 101 5.09 -4.74 -7.31
CA PRO A 101 5.60 -5.21 -8.60
C PRO A 101 6.94 -4.59 -9.00
N GLU A 102 7.15 -3.30 -8.74
CA GLU A 102 8.40 -2.63 -9.05
C GLU A 102 9.54 -3.16 -8.18
N LEU A 103 9.33 -3.34 -6.87
CA LEU A 103 10.30 -3.97 -5.97
C LEU A 103 10.72 -5.35 -6.49
N LYS A 104 9.75 -6.15 -6.90
CA LYS A 104 10.01 -7.49 -7.39
C LYS A 104 10.78 -7.49 -8.71
N ASN A 105 10.40 -6.63 -9.64
CA ASN A 105 11.13 -6.43 -10.90
C ASN A 105 12.52 -5.83 -10.68
N ALA A 106 12.72 -5.06 -9.60
CA ALA A 106 14.03 -4.59 -9.18
C ALA A 106 14.91 -5.70 -8.57
N GLY A 107 14.37 -6.92 -8.42
CA GLY A 107 15.12 -8.10 -8.05
C GLY A 107 15.02 -8.51 -6.59
N TYR A 108 14.00 -8.03 -5.85
CA TYR A 108 13.83 -8.39 -4.44
C TYR A 108 12.41 -8.89 -4.14
N ASP A 109 12.31 -9.99 -3.40
CA ASP A 109 11.03 -10.51 -2.88
C ASP A 109 10.61 -9.81 -1.59
N GLY A 110 11.55 -9.19 -0.89
CA GLY A 110 11.30 -8.40 0.30
C GLY A 110 12.48 -7.53 0.69
N VAL A 111 12.17 -6.47 1.43
CA VAL A 111 13.13 -5.56 2.07
C VAL A 111 12.78 -5.45 3.54
N PHE A 112 13.78 -5.62 4.41
CA PHE A 112 13.61 -5.63 5.86
C PHE A 112 14.54 -4.62 6.52
N PHE A 113 13.98 -3.84 7.45
CA PHE A 113 14.67 -2.79 8.17
C PHE A 113 14.70 -3.10 9.66
N ARG A 114 15.85 -2.97 10.30
CA ARG A 114 16.02 -2.90 11.74
C ARG A 114 16.87 -1.69 12.12
N GLY A 115 16.99 -1.42 13.42
CA GLY A 115 17.73 -0.27 13.90
C GLY A 115 16.95 1.04 13.77
N VAL A 116 17.62 2.14 14.09
CA VAL A 116 17.12 3.52 13.95
C VAL A 116 18.25 4.38 13.41
N SER A 117 17.99 5.12 12.34
CA SER A 117 18.98 6.04 11.77
C SER A 117 19.18 7.26 12.68
N GLU A 118 20.40 7.80 12.74
CA GLU A 118 20.67 9.06 13.44
C GLU A 118 19.96 10.26 12.80
N ARG A 119 19.74 10.23 11.49
CA ARG A 119 19.07 11.26 10.70
C ARG A 119 17.98 10.62 9.84
N PRO A 120 17.00 11.41 9.37
CA PRO A 120 16.05 10.92 8.38
C PRO A 120 16.77 10.41 7.12
N VAL A 121 16.39 9.22 6.68
CA VAL A 121 16.96 8.59 5.48
C VAL A 121 15.89 8.06 4.55
N CYS A 122 16.24 7.92 3.27
CA CYS A 122 15.51 7.14 2.28
C CYS A 122 16.35 5.94 1.84
N LEU A 123 15.70 4.81 1.62
CA LEU A 123 16.30 3.72 0.86
C LEU A 123 15.98 3.93 -0.63
N VAL A 124 16.99 3.95 -1.47
CA VAL A 124 16.85 4.01 -2.93
C VAL A 124 17.32 2.70 -3.53
N ILE A 125 16.44 2.02 -4.26
CA ILE A 125 16.74 0.79 -5.00
C ILE A 125 16.63 1.10 -6.49
N ASP A 126 17.76 1.13 -7.18
CA ASP A 126 17.85 1.40 -8.61
C ASP A 126 18.41 0.19 -9.36
N ALA A 127 17.61 -0.43 -10.19
CA ALA A 127 18.00 -1.58 -11.01
C ALA A 127 18.72 -2.68 -10.20
N GLY A 128 18.21 -2.98 -8.99
CA GLY A 128 18.76 -4.01 -8.11
C GLY A 128 19.95 -3.58 -7.26
N LYS A 129 20.31 -2.31 -7.25
CA LYS A 129 21.33 -1.73 -6.36
C LYS A 129 20.68 -0.85 -5.29
N ALA A 130 20.94 -1.13 -4.04
CA ALA A 130 20.38 -0.42 -2.91
C ALA A 130 21.40 0.53 -2.27
N ARG A 131 20.94 1.71 -1.85
CA ARG A 131 21.73 2.68 -1.06
C ARG A 131 20.81 3.48 -0.13
N LEU A 132 21.33 3.88 1.01
CA LEU A 132 20.72 4.90 1.86
C LEU A 132 21.14 6.29 1.40
N THR A 133 20.19 7.23 1.44
CA THR A 133 20.43 8.65 1.15
C THR A 133 19.88 9.50 2.28
N ASP A 134 20.48 10.66 2.53
CA ASP A 134 19.94 11.65 3.48
C ASP A 134 18.56 12.13 3.03
N ALA A 135 17.64 12.26 3.98
CA ALA A 135 16.28 12.71 3.75
C ALA A 135 15.84 13.78 4.76
N ALA A 136 16.79 14.46 5.41
CA ALA A 136 16.48 15.50 6.40
C ALA A 136 15.62 16.62 5.81
N HIS A 137 15.87 17.01 4.56
CA HIS A 137 15.11 18.03 3.82
C HIS A 137 13.67 17.61 3.45
N LEU A 138 13.35 16.31 3.53
CA LEU A 138 12.02 15.76 3.30
C LEU A 138 11.23 15.58 4.60
N TRP A 139 11.91 15.63 5.74
CA TRP A 139 11.26 15.45 7.05
C TRP A 139 10.33 16.63 7.35
N GLY A 140 9.08 16.32 7.71
CA GLY A 140 8.02 17.32 7.88
C GLY A 140 7.15 17.54 6.63
N LYS A 141 7.60 17.12 5.43
CA LYS A 141 6.79 17.15 4.21
C LYS A 141 5.71 16.08 4.26
N ASP A 142 4.56 16.37 3.67
CA ASP A 142 3.53 15.37 3.45
C ASP A 142 3.96 14.31 2.42
N THR A 143 3.06 13.37 2.11
CA THR A 143 3.39 12.25 1.24
C THR A 143 3.37 12.63 -0.25
N TYR A 144 2.62 13.65 -0.65
CA TYR A 144 2.59 14.19 -2.01
C TYR A 144 3.89 14.92 -2.33
N ASP A 145 4.25 15.89 -1.47
CA ASP A 145 5.49 16.66 -1.58
C ASP A 145 6.73 15.76 -1.52
N THR A 146 6.68 14.70 -0.69
CA THR A 146 7.78 13.73 -0.58
C THR A 146 7.96 12.93 -1.86
N ASP A 147 6.86 12.45 -2.47
CA ASP A 147 6.92 11.72 -3.74
C ASP A 147 7.45 12.63 -4.85
N ASP A 148 6.89 13.83 -5.01
CA ASP A 148 7.31 14.78 -6.05
C ASP A 148 8.78 15.20 -5.91
N ALA A 149 9.23 15.49 -4.70
CA ALA A 149 10.64 15.81 -4.44
C ALA A 149 11.58 14.65 -4.82
N LEU A 150 11.25 13.42 -4.39
CA LEU A 150 12.06 12.24 -4.72
C LEU A 150 12.04 11.91 -6.22
N GLN A 151 10.91 12.08 -6.91
CA GLN A 151 10.86 11.95 -8.37
C GLN A 151 11.84 12.93 -9.03
N ALA A 152 11.81 14.20 -8.61
CA ALA A 152 12.69 15.22 -9.17
C ALA A 152 14.19 14.94 -8.88
N GLU A 153 14.54 14.63 -7.63
CA GLU A 153 15.91 14.38 -7.18
C GLU A 153 16.54 13.14 -7.83
N LEU A 154 15.71 12.11 -8.07
CA LEU A 154 16.17 10.85 -8.66
C LEU A 154 16.14 10.83 -10.20
N GLY A 155 15.94 11.98 -10.83
CA GLY A 155 16.08 12.16 -12.28
C GLY A 155 14.77 12.00 -13.06
N GLY A 156 13.64 12.27 -12.44
CA GLY A 156 12.33 12.36 -13.11
C GLY A 156 11.39 11.19 -12.83
N PRO A 157 10.26 11.13 -13.55
CA PRO A 157 9.21 10.17 -13.30
C PRO A 157 9.65 8.73 -13.58
N GLY A 158 9.01 7.79 -12.91
CA GLY A 158 9.25 6.35 -13.08
C GLY A 158 9.69 5.64 -11.81
N TRP A 159 10.02 6.38 -10.76
CA TRP A 159 10.24 5.83 -9.43
C TRP A 159 8.91 5.47 -8.77
N LYS A 160 8.91 4.41 -7.98
CA LYS A 160 7.81 4.06 -7.09
C LYS A 160 8.25 4.35 -5.67
N VAL A 161 7.59 5.32 -5.05
CA VAL A 161 7.95 5.82 -3.72
C VAL A 161 6.90 5.36 -2.72
N ALA A 162 7.32 4.67 -1.66
CA ALA A 162 6.51 4.41 -0.47
C ALA A 162 7.06 5.23 0.69
N CYS A 163 6.25 6.10 1.31
CA CYS A 163 6.73 7.07 2.27
C CYS A 163 5.75 7.29 3.43
N VAL A 164 6.24 7.94 4.48
CA VAL A 164 5.43 8.45 5.59
C VAL A 164 5.37 9.97 5.56
N GLY A 165 4.23 10.53 5.96
CA GLY A 165 4.06 11.95 6.24
C GLY A 165 4.28 12.29 7.71
N PRO A 166 3.96 13.54 8.13
CA PRO A 166 4.14 14.02 9.49
C PRO A 166 3.50 13.15 10.58
N ALA A 167 2.38 12.48 10.27
CA ALA A 167 1.75 11.55 11.22
C ALA A 167 2.65 10.35 11.55
N GLY A 168 3.31 9.75 10.54
CA GLY A 168 4.27 8.66 10.75
C GLY A 168 5.52 9.14 11.46
N GLU A 169 6.07 10.29 11.06
CA GLU A 169 7.24 10.91 11.68
C GLU A 169 7.04 11.19 13.17
N ARG A 170 5.81 11.57 13.56
CA ARG A 170 5.39 11.77 14.96
C ARG A 170 4.89 10.51 15.63
N GLN A 171 5.04 9.36 14.98
CA GLN A 171 4.69 8.03 15.50
C GLN A 171 3.21 7.91 15.91
N SER A 172 2.30 8.60 15.20
CA SER A 172 0.87 8.40 15.37
C SER A 172 0.52 6.94 15.05
N LEU A 173 -0.20 6.28 15.96
CA LEU A 173 -0.59 4.86 15.82
C LEU A 173 -1.57 4.62 14.67
N LEU A 174 -2.19 5.68 14.14
CA LEU A 174 -3.05 5.65 12.96
C LEU A 174 -2.28 5.83 11.64
N ALA A 175 -0.98 6.15 11.72
CA ALA A 175 -0.20 6.42 10.53
C ALA A 175 -0.01 5.18 9.66
N GLY A 176 -0.23 5.36 8.36
CA GLY A 176 0.08 4.38 7.33
C GLY A 176 1.30 4.75 6.50
N ILE A 177 1.64 3.87 5.56
CA ILE A 177 2.69 4.09 4.55
C ILE A 177 2.01 4.31 3.22
N VAL A 178 2.22 5.47 2.61
CA VAL A 178 1.55 5.91 1.38
C VAL A 178 2.46 5.73 0.18
N HIS A 179 1.88 5.30 -0.95
CA HIS A 179 2.55 5.35 -2.25
C HIS A 179 1.55 5.72 -3.35
N GLU A 180 2.07 6.14 -4.51
CA GLU A 180 1.22 6.61 -5.64
C GLU A 180 0.19 7.66 -5.19
N LYS A 181 0.56 8.50 -4.22
CA LYS A 181 -0.25 9.62 -3.67
C LYS A 181 -1.61 9.25 -3.04
N GLY A 182 -2.10 8.03 -3.20
CA GLY A 182 -3.41 7.63 -2.66
C GLY A 182 -3.52 6.16 -2.27
N ARG A 183 -2.48 5.36 -2.49
CA ARG A 183 -2.43 3.98 -2.02
C ARG A 183 -1.76 3.94 -0.64
N ILE A 184 -2.36 3.22 0.28
CA ILE A 184 -1.86 3.22 1.65
C ILE A 184 -1.85 1.82 2.27
N ALA A 185 -0.74 1.46 2.91
CA ALA A 185 -0.70 0.41 3.91
C ALA A 185 -1.13 1.04 5.24
N ALA A 186 -2.43 0.93 5.56
CA ALA A 186 -3.08 1.77 6.57
C ALA A 186 -3.31 1.09 7.92
N ARG A 187 -3.05 -0.21 8.05
CA ARG A 187 -3.39 -0.97 9.26
C ARG A 187 -2.22 -1.11 10.22
N SER A 188 -2.54 -1.39 11.48
CA SER A 188 -1.62 -1.84 12.53
C SER A 188 -0.51 -0.85 12.91
N GLY A 189 -0.61 0.42 12.53
CA GLY A 189 0.38 1.45 12.90
C GLY A 189 1.73 1.32 12.20
N VAL A 190 1.80 0.70 11.02
CA VAL A 190 3.06 0.47 10.29
C VAL A 190 3.79 1.77 9.94
N GLY A 191 3.06 2.87 9.72
CA GLY A 191 3.65 4.19 9.47
C GLY A 191 4.37 4.75 10.70
N ALA A 192 3.84 4.50 11.91
CA ALA A 192 4.52 4.87 13.15
C ALA A 192 5.84 4.09 13.31
N VAL A 193 5.85 2.80 12.96
CA VAL A 193 7.09 1.99 12.98
C VAL A 193 8.12 2.51 11.97
N MET A 194 7.69 2.86 10.77
CA MET A 194 8.59 3.44 9.75
C MET A 194 9.17 4.78 10.23
N GLY A 195 8.33 5.65 10.81
CA GLY A 195 8.75 6.94 11.36
C GLY A 195 9.69 6.79 12.57
N SER A 196 9.44 5.83 13.48
CA SER A 196 10.31 5.57 14.64
C SER A 196 11.72 5.19 14.23
N LYS A 197 11.88 4.59 13.05
CA LYS A 197 13.17 4.23 12.46
C LYS A 197 13.85 5.39 11.72
N ARG A 198 13.20 6.56 11.65
CA ARG A 198 13.60 7.70 10.81
C ARG A 198 13.78 7.33 9.34
N LEU A 199 13.03 6.34 8.87
CA LEU A 199 12.93 5.97 7.47
C LEU A 199 11.81 6.79 6.81
N LYS A 200 12.18 7.78 6.01
CA LYS A 200 11.21 8.68 5.35
C LYS A 200 10.53 8.02 4.18
N ALA A 201 11.31 7.32 3.35
CA ALA A 201 10.79 6.70 2.15
C ALA A 201 11.62 5.49 1.69
N VAL A 202 10.98 4.65 0.87
CA VAL A 202 11.62 3.60 0.07
C VAL A 202 11.26 3.84 -1.39
N ALA A 203 12.23 4.31 -2.18
CA ALA A 203 12.09 4.59 -3.60
C ALA A 203 12.67 3.44 -4.42
N VAL A 204 11.89 2.93 -5.37
CA VAL A 204 12.27 1.74 -6.16
C VAL A 204 12.08 2.02 -7.64
N ARG A 205 13.06 1.60 -8.45
CA ARG A 205 13.00 1.56 -9.90
C ARG A 205 13.67 0.29 -10.41
N ALA A 206 12.96 -0.50 -11.20
CA ALA A 206 13.52 -1.67 -11.86
C ALA A 206 14.31 -1.29 -13.11
N ALA A 207 15.25 -2.14 -13.52
CA ALA A 207 15.90 -1.99 -14.82
C ALA A 207 14.86 -2.09 -15.95
N LYS A 208 15.06 -1.32 -17.02
CA LYS A 208 14.17 -1.35 -18.18
C LYS A 208 14.03 -2.78 -18.73
N GLY A 209 12.80 -3.25 -18.81
CA GLY A 209 12.50 -4.59 -19.31
C GLY A 209 12.68 -5.72 -18.29
N ALA A 210 13.11 -5.44 -17.07
CA ALA A 210 13.17 -6.45 -16.01
C ALA A 210 11.79 -7.06 -15.75
N ARG A 211 11.74 -8.38 -15.59
CA ARG A 211 10.52 -9.15 -15.33
C ARG A 211 10.85 -10.35 -14.46
N VAL A 212 9.95 -10.67 -13.56
CA VAL A 212 10.01 -11.94 -12.83
C VAL A 212 9.75 -13.10 -13.79
N SER A 213 10.43 -14.23 -13.56
CA SER A 213 10.25 -15.42 -14.41
C SER A 213 8.93 -16.14 -14.11
N VAL A 214 8.27 -16.63 -15.15
CA VAL A 214 7.03 -17.40 -15.09
C VAL A 214 7.31 -18.78 -15.69
N ALA A 215 6.89 -19.85 -15.00
CA ALA A 215 7.18 -21.23 -15.39
C ALA A 215 6.51 -21.60 -16.74
N ASP A 216 5.23 -21.30 -16.86
CA ASP A 216 4.43 -21.55 -18.06
C ASP A 216 3.69 -20.27 -18.47
N LYS A 217 4.23 -19.56 -19.44
CA LYS A 217 3.67 -18.30 -19.93
C LYS A 217 2.40 -18.51 -20.75
N GLU A 218 2.32 -19.60 -21.52
CA GLU A 218 1.16 -19.87 -22.36
C GLU A 218 -0.02 -20.36 -21.51
N GLY A 219 0.23 -21.24 -20.55
CA GLY A 219 -0.78 -21.64 -19.56
C GLY A 219 -1.29 -20.45 -18.75
N LEU A 220 -0.40 -19.53 -18.33
CA LEU A 220 -0.81 -18.31 -17.64
C LEU A 220 -1.73 -17.44 -18.50
N LYS A 221 -1.43 -17.24 -19.79
CA LYS A 221 -2.29 -16.48 -20.71
C LYS A 221 -3.66 -17.13 -20.89
N ALA A 222 -3.73 -18.47 -20.97
CA ALA A 222 -5.00 -19.18 -21.06
C ALA A 222 -5.86 -18.92 -19.82
N VAL A 223 -5.29 -19.12 -18.62
CA VAL A 223 -5.97 -18.85 -17.34
C VAL A 223 -6.39 -17.38 -17.23
N GLN A 224 -5.55 -16.44 -17.64
CA GLN A 224 -5.90 -15.01 -17.65
C GLN A 224 -7.11 -14.70 -18.52
N LYS A 225 -7.22 -15.34 -19.69
CA LYS A 225 -8.37 -15.17 -20.58
C LYS A 225 -9.67 -15.64 -19.90
N ASP A 226 -9.66 -16.85 -19.35
CA ASP A 226 -10.82 -17.40 -18.65
C ASP A 226 -11.20 -16.56 -17.44
N TYR A 227 -10.20 -16.12 -16.68
CA TYR A 227 -10.42 -15.25 -15.51
C TYR A 227 -10.97 -13.87 -15.90
N LEU A 228 -10.57 -13.31 -17.04
CA LEU A 228 -11.13 -12.05 -17.54
C LEU A 228 -12.61 -12.19 -17.89
N GLU A 229 -13.02 -13.31 -18.50
CA GLU A 229 -14.45 -13.56 -18.77
C GLU A 229 -15.26 -13.72 -17.46
N MET A 230 -14.72 -14.40 -16.46
CA MET A 230 -15.34 -14.48 -15.12
C MET A 230 -15.50 -13.08 -14.49
N ILE A 231 -14.48 -12.22 -14.57
CA ILE A 231 -14.55 -10.85 -14.07
C ILE A 231 -15.66 -10.05 -14.76
N LYS A 232 -15.74 -10.13 -16.09
CA LYS A 232 -16.78 -9.44 -16.87
C LYS A 232 -18.19 -9.93 -16.56
N ALA A 233 -18.34 -11.22 -16.29
CA ALA A 233 -19.62 -11.82 -15.94
C ALA A 233 -20.08 -11.53 -14.50
N SER A 234 -19.18 -11.08 -13.63
CA SER A 234 -19.48 -10.78 -12.22
C SER A 234 -20.11 -9.40 -12.05
N GLY A 235 -21.39 -9.34 -11.68
CA GLY A 235 -22.09 -8.09 -11.34
C GLY A 235 -21.41 -7.33 -10.20
N PHE A 236 -20.84 -8.02 -9.22
CA PHE A 236 -20.07 -7.40 -8.12
C PHE A 236 -18.80 -6.71 -8.63
N LEU A 237 -18.01 -7.40 -9.46
CA LEU A 237 -16.73 -6.82 -9.97
C LEU A 237 -16.97 -5.71 -10.98
N THR A 238 -18.03 -5.78 -11.78
CA THR A 238 -18.41 -4.68 -12.69
C THR A 238 -18.93 -3.47 -11.92
N GLY A 239 -19.72 -3.65 -10.86
CA GLY A 239 -20.10 -2.60 -9.92
C GLY A 239 -18.89 -1.96 -9.24
N LEU A 240 -17.95 -2.78 -8.76
CA LEU A 240 -16.69 -2.30 -8.16
C LEU A 240 -15.84 -1.52 -9.17
N SER A 241 -15.83 -1.92 -10.44
CA SER A 241 -15.14 -1.18 -11.51
C SER A 241 -15.77 0.20 -11.77
N ALA A 242 -17.09 0.27 -11.72
CA ALA A 242 -17.82 1.53 -11.93
C ALA A 242 -17.66 2.50 -10.75
N ALA A 243 -18.02 2.05 -9.55
CA ALA A 243 -18.20 2.90 -8.38
C ALA A 243 -17.08 2.81 -7.32
N GLY A 244 -16.11 1.87 -7.46
CA GLY A 244 -15.12 1.60 -6.42
C GLY A 244 -15.76 1.00 -5.16
N THR A 245 -15.00 0.95 -4.08
CA THR A 245 -15.50 0.43 -2.78
C THR A 245 -16.55 1.36 -2.18
N GLY A 246 -16.47 2.66 -2.46
CA GLY A 246 -17.45 3.65 -1.98
C GLY A 246 -18.88 3.44 -2.50
N GLY A 247 -19.05 2.72 -3.62
CA GLY A 247 -20.37 2.37 -4.15
C GLY A 247 -21.21 1.41 -3.29
N SER A 248 -20.63 0.89 -2.22
CA SER A 248 -21.33 0.01 -1.28
C SER A 248 -21.69 0.69 0.04
N THR A 249 -21.40 1.99 0.21
CA THR A 249 -21.50 2.65 1.51
C THR A 249 -22.93 2.65 2.06
N ALA A 250 -23.92 3.06 1.27
CA ALA A 250 -25.32 3.05 1.71
C ALA A 250 -25.82 1.64 2.03
N PHE A 251 -25.44 0.64 1.24
CA PHE A 251 -25.76 -0.75 1.53
C PHE A 251 -25.17 -1.20 2.87
N LEU A 252 -23.89 -0.90 3.13
CA LEU A 252 -23.23 -1.27 4.39
C LEU A 252 -23.85 -0.55 5.60
N VAL A 253 -24.28 0.71 5.43
CA VAL A 253 -25.10 1.39 6.46
C VAL A 253 -26.40 0.63 6.69
N SER A 254 -27.11 0.23 5.63
CA SER A 254 -28.44 -0.42 5.75
C SER A 254 -28.40 -1.75 6.48
N ILE A 255 -27.31 -2.51 6.37
CA ILE A 255 -27.12 -3.80 7.06
C ILE A 255 -26.42 -3.68 8.42
N GLY A 256 -26.08 -2.46 8.85
CA GLY A 256 -25.41 -2.21 10.13
C GLY A 256 -23.91 -2.49 10.14
N ASP A 257 -23.27 -2.64 8.98
CA ASP A 257 -21.82 -2.89 8.83
C ASP A 257 -21.04 -1.62 8.46
N CYS A 258 -21.53 -0.46 8.92
CA CYS A 258 -20.86 0.82 8.80
C CYS A 258 -20.90 1.55 10.15
N PRO A 259 -19.78 2.18 10.58
CA PRO A 259 -19.66 2.78 11.92
C PRO A 259 -20.41 4.12 12.03
N THR A 260 -21.74 4.09 11.87
CA THR A 260 -22.60 5.27 11.98
C THR A 260 -22.45 5.91 13.35
N PHE A 261 -22.13 7.21 13.39
CA PHE A 261 -21.85 7.95 14.61
C PHE A 261 -20.92 7.21 15.59
N ASN A 262 -19.83 6.66 15.04
CA ASN A 262 -18.81 5.90 15.78
C ASN A 262 -19.39 4.68 16.53
N TRP A 263 -20.23 3.89 15.84
CA TRP A 263 -20.94 2.73 16.40
C TRP A 263 -21.92 3.03 17.55
N SER A 264 -22.29 4.30 17.74
CA SER A 264 -23.34 4.61 18.72
C SER A 264 -24.75 4.27 18.23
N THR A 265 -24.91 4.17 16.90
CA THR A 265 -26.14 3.78 16.23
C THR A 265 -25.82 2.92 15.01
N THR A 266 -26.84 2.29 14.43
CA THR A 266 -26.72 1.47 13.21
C THR A 266 -27.95 1.63 12.31
N GLY A 267 -27.77 1.31 11.04
CA GLY A 267 -28.87 1.26 10.07
C GLY A 267 -29.28 2.62 9.49
N THR A 268 -30.16 2.55 8.52
CA THR A 268 -30.63 3.70 7.73
C THR A 268 -31.44 4.70 8.54
N ASP A 269 -32.15 4.25 9.58
CA ASP A 269 -32.92 5.14 10.45
C ASP A 269 -32.02 6.15 11.18
N SER A 270 -30.78 5.73 11.46
CA SER A 270 -29.80 6.59 12.12
C SER A 270 -29.10 7.57 11.16
N LEU A 271 -28.96 7.20 9.89
CA LEU A 271 -28.36 8.01 8.85
C LEU A 271 -29.22 7.97 7.56
N PRO A 272 -30.37 8.66 7.55
CA PRO A 272 -31.29 8.61 6.41
C PRO A 272 -30.69 9.04 5.08
N ALA A 273 -29.70 9.95 5.11
CA ALA A 273 -28.98 10.44 3.94
C ALA A 273 -27.77 9.57 3.55
N ALA A 274 -27.68 8.32 4.04
CA ALA A 274 -26.57 7.41 3.70
C ALA A 274 -26.36 7.22 2.19
N GLY A 275 -27.42 7.34 1.38
CA GLY A 275 -27.34 7.29 -0.09
C GLY A 275 -26.48 8.41 -0.69
N ASP A 276 -26.32 9.51 0.03
CA ASP A 276 -25.45 10.61 -0.40
C ASP A 276 -23.96 10.27 -0.28
N LEU A 277 -23.61 9.21 0.48
CA LEU A 277 -22.25 8.68 0.59
C LEU A 277 -21.89 7.65 -0.49
N ASP A 278 -22.83 7.25 -1.35
CA ASP A 278 -22.50 6.36 -2.45
C ASP A 278 -21.68 7.07 -3.53
N ALA A 279 -20.73 6.35 -4.08
CA ALA A 279 -19.76 6.91 -5.05
C ALA A 279 -20.38 7.51 -6.32
N GLY A 280 -21.67 7.30 -6.57
CA GLY A 280 -22.37 7.84 -7.75
C GLY A 280 -22.32 9.36 -7.88
N LYS A 281 -22.29 10.10 -6.76
CA LYS A 281 -22.11 11.56 -6.78
C LYS A 281 -20.70 11.94 -7.23
N MET A 282 -19.67 11.27 -6.70
CA MET A 282 -18.27 11.54 -7.06
C MET A 282 -17.95 11.14 -8.51
N ASP A 283 -18.73 10.25 -9.12
CA ASP A 283 -18.56 9.90 -10.53
C ASP A 283 -18.81 11.07 -11.48
N THR A 284 -19.58 12.10 -11.07
CA THR A 284 -19.74 13.34 -11.82
C THR A 284 -18.44 14.14 -11.92
N TYR A 285 -17.53 13.96 -10.97
CA TYR A 285 -16.21 14.60 -10.90
C TYR A 285 -15.07 13.72 -11.41
N LYS A 286 -15.39 12.53 -11.93
CA LYS A 286 -14.42 11.54 -12.37
C LYS A 286 -13.68 11.97 -13.63
N LEU A 287 -12.37 12.05 -13.53
CA LEU A 287 -11.48 12.34 -14.64
C LEU A 287 -11.01 11.05 -15.32
N LYS A 288 -10.57 10.07 -14.53
CA LYS A 288 -9.90 8.89 -15.05
C LYS A 288 -9.99 7.70 -14.09
N ALA A 289 -10.34 6.52 -14.60
CA ALA A 289 -10.21 5.27 -13.85
C ALA A 289 -8.76 4.77 -13.83
N TYR A 290 -8.32 4.22 -12.69
CA TYR A 290 -7.02 3.56 -12.55
C TYR A 290 -7.15 2.28 -11.70
N GLY A 291 -6.14 1.42 -11.74
CA GLY A 291 -6.13 0.16 -10.99
C GLY A 291 -4.74 -0.22 -10.51
N CYS A 292 -4.66 -1.28 -9.72
CA CYS A 292 -3.40 -1.92 -9.37
C CYS A 292 -2.75 -2.55 -10.61
N HIS A 293 -1.47 -2.91 -10.48
CA HIS A 293 -0.70 -3.56 -11.55
C HIS A 293 -1.48 -4.73 -12.17
N THR A 294 -1.65 -4.70 -13.48
CA THR A 294 -2.38 -5.70 -14.28
C THR A 294 -3.83 -6.00 -13.87
N CYS A 295 -4.43 -5.25 -12.94
CA CYS A 295 -5.80 -5.49 -12.50
C CYS A 295 -6.82 -4.91 -13.51
N PRO A 296 -7.68 -5.74 -14.13
CA PRO A 296 -8.67 -5.26 -15.09
C PRO A 296 -9.88 -4.58 -14.45
N VAL A 297 -10.12 -4.79 -13.15
CA VAL A 297 -11.25 -4.18 -12.43
C VAL A 297 -11.12 -2.66 -12.35
N ARG A 298 -9.92 -2.13 -12.13
CA ARG A 298 -9.63 -0.69 -12.13
C ARG A 298 -10.59 0.11 -11.25
N CYS A 299 -10.77 -0.33 -10.00
CA CYS A 299 -11.74 0.24 -9.06
C CYS A 299 -11.41 1.64 -8.55
N GLY A 300 -10.18 2.13 -8.71
CA GLY A 300 -9.80 3.50 -8.34
C GLY A 300 -10.19 4.52 -9.41
N ALA A 301 -10.39 5.77 -9.01
CA ALA A 301 -10.59 6.89 -9.93
C ALA A 301 -9.87 8.15 -9.43
N LEU A 302 -9.39 8.97 -10.37
CA LEU A 302 -9.03 10.35 -10.11
C LEU A 302 -10.26 11.21 -10.30
N VAL A 303 -10.44 12.17 -9.41
CA VAL A 303 -11.56 13.11 -9.39
C VAL A 303 -11.03 14.55 -9.25
N LYS A 304 -11.83 15.51 -9.69
CA LYS A 304 -11.58 16.93 -9.45
C LYS A 304 -12.92 17.63 -9.30
N ILE A 305 -13.11 18.36 -8.20
CA ILE A 305 -14.29 19.18 -7.96
C ILE A 305 -14.02 20.54 -8.59
N PRO A 306 -14.73 20.92 -9.68
CA PRO A 306 -14.34 22.08 -10.49
C PRO A 306 -14.72 23.42 -9.85
N ASP A 307 -15.79 23.45 -9.05
CA ASP A 307 -16.37 24.68 -8.51
C ASP A 307 -17.08 24.44 -7.16
N GLY A 308 -17.61 25.50 -6.56
CA GLY A 308 -18.32 25.46 -5.29
C GLY A 308 -17.41 25.57 -4.06
N PRO A 309 -17.99 25.45 -2.85
CA PRO A 309 -17.26 25.66 -1.59
C PRO A 309 -16.16 24.62 -1.32
N TYR A 310 -16.21 23.49 -2.01
CA TYR A 310 -15.25 22.38 -1.88
C TYR A 310 -14.43 22.18 -3.15
N ALA A 311 -14.34 23.20 -4.02
CA ALA A 311 -13.55 23.11 -5.24
C ALA A 311 -12.09 22.72 -4.93
N SER A 312 -11.59 21.68 -5.60
CA SER A 312 -10.22 21.23 -5.43
C SER A 312 -9.27 21.91 -6.41
N GLN A 313 -8.09 22.35 -5.95
CA GLN A 313 -7.06 22.91 -6.82
C GLN A 313 -6.47 21.86 -7.75
N ASP A 314 -6.22 20.67 -7.19
CA ASP A 314 -5.57 19.56 -7.87
C ASP A 314 -6.48 18.34 -8.01
N GLU A 315 -6.03 17.38 -8.82
CA GLU A 315 -6.64 16.05 -8.89
C GLU A 315 -6.44 15.31 -7.57
N SER A 316 -7.47 14.60 -7.14
CA SER A 316 -7.43 13.74 -5.96
C SER A 316 -7.91 12.33 -6.29
N HIS A 317 -7.67 11.40 -5.38
CA HIS A 317 -8.25 10.07 -5.48
C HIS A 317 -9.71 10.08 -5.04
N ARG A 318 -10.60 9.43 -5.80
CA ARG A 318 -11.97 9.20 -5.35
C ARG A 318 -11.94 8.48 -4.00
N PRO A 319 -12.69 8.96 -2.98
CA PRO A 319 -12.74 8.30 -1.68
C PRO A 319 -13.10 6.82 -1.80
N GLU A 320 -12.36 5.97 -1.08
CA GLU A 320 -12.71 4.56 -0.88
C GLU A 320 -13.73 4.45 0.27
N TYR A 321 -14.35 3.29 0.43
CA TYR A 321 -15.35 3.05 1.48
C TYR A 321 -14.86 3.48 2.87
N GLU A 322 -13.64 3.14 3.23
CA GLU A 322 -13.08 3.45 4.54
C GLU A 322 -12.99 4.97 4.80
N THR A 323 -12.72 5.77 3.77
CA THR A 323 -12.72 7.24 3.88
C THR A 323 -14.12 7.77 4.08
N LEU A 324 -15.10 7.29 3.27
CA LEU A 324 -16.51 7.66 3.38
C LEU A 324 -17.11 7.22 4.71
N ALA A 325 -16.72 6.05 5.22
CA ALA A 325 -17.15 5.59 6.53
C ALA A 325 -16.54 6.43 7.66
N ALA A 326 -15.23 6.68 7.64
CA ALA A 326 -14.52 7.35 8.75
C ALA A 326 -14.86 8.85 8.83
N LEU A 327 -14.78 9.59 7.73
CA LEU A 327 -15.04 11.04 7.69
C LEU A 327 -16.49 11.38 7.39
N GLY A 328 -17.23 10.40 6.86
CA GLY A 328 -18.66 10.50 6.56
C GLY A 328 -19.53 9.90 7.68
N ALA A 329 -19.89 8.63 7.57
CA ALA A 329 -20.88 8.00 8.46
C ALA A 329 -20.51 8.07 9.94
N THR A 330 -19.24 7.86 10.31
CA THR A 330 -18.75 7.97 11.70
C THR A 330 -18.99 9.37 12.28
N CYS A 331 -18.84 10.40 11.46
CA CYS A 331 -19.00 11.82 11.85
C CYS A 331 -20.41 12.36 11.59
N GLY A 332 -21.31 11.57 10.99
CA GLY A 332 -22.63 12.04 10.56
C GLY A 332 -22.57 13.02 9.38
N ASN A 333 -21.47 13.09 8.66
CA ASN A 333 -21.30 13.92 7.47
C ASN A 333 -21.67 13.11 6.22
N THR A 334 -22.58 13.63 5.40
CA THR A 334 -22.99 12.98 4.15
C THR A 334 -22.62 13.79 2.90
N THR A 335 -21.86 14.87 3.06
CA THR A 335 -21.37 15.70 1.95
C THR A 335 -20.06 15.13 1.42
N GLN A 336 -20.11 14.38 0.32
CA GLN A 336 -18.92 13.71 -0.24
C GLN A 336 -17.83 14.70 -0.65
N GLU A 337 -18.21 15.87 -1.15
CA GLU A 337 -17.29 16.93 -1.56
C GLU A 337 -16.47 17.50 -0.38
N ALA A 338 -16.99 17.37 0.84
CA ALA A 338 -16.31 17.80 2.06
C ALA A 338 -15.38 16.70 2.66
N ILE A 339 -15.53 15.45 2.21
CA ILE A 339 -14.76 14.29 2.61
C ILE A 339 -13.53 14.12 1.73
#